data_7a0e81b211c601ac12b3062d57f31b7e
#
_entry.id   7a0e81b211c601ac12b3062d57f31b7e
#
_cell.length_a   1.000
_cell.length_b   1.000
_cell.length_c   1.000
_cell.angle_alpha   90.00
_cell.angle_beta   90.00
_cell.angle_gamma   90.00
#
_symmetry.space_group_name_H-M   'P 1'
#
loop_
_entity.id
_entity.type
_entity.pdbx_description
1 polymer ?
#
loop_
_entity_poly.entity_id
_entity_poly.type
_entity_poly.pdbx_seq_one_letter_code
_entity_poly.pdbx_strand_id
1 'polypeptide(L)'
;MEMEQLRSRLNKFDLLENYLDNGEKGEFVAFFRELFTVEVPLFSEEEGRWCELELFSRLSAFFLSYINRRRLLEELDSSTIQAEKMLSPDEHAGWNEMIDYFCELGAVLADYNGQQQIERTHEMIAKVHDYIHQFLHEELSLTKLAELVYLSPPYFSRLYKQMTGQGLLSYINKTRINKAKLLLKTTDRKIHEIASEIGLESAPYFTRLFRKRTGFTPQEYRDSSKSW
;
A
#
# COMPACT_ATOMS: atom_id res chain seq x y z
N MET A 1 22.16 34.42 -12.46
CA MET A 1 21.94 33.16 -13.17
C MET A 1 21.81 31.97 -12.21
N GLU A 2 22.73 31.79 -11.27
CA GLU A 2 22.73 30.65 -10.35
C GLU A 2 21.62 30.69 -9.26
N MET A 3 21.34 31.85 -8.68
CA MET A 3 20.20 32.05 -7.77
C MET A 3 18.85 31.83 -8.46
N GLU A 4 18.73 32.15 -9.73
CA GLU A 4 17.52 31.85 -10.52
C GLU A 4 17.35 30.35 -10.78
N GLN A 5 18.47 29.64 -10.99
CA GLN A 5 18.45 28.18 -11.11
C GLN A 5 18.05 27.51 -9.79
N LEU A 6 18.57 27.96 -8.66
CA LEU A 6 18.16 27.46 -7.34
C LEU A 6 16.66 27.70 -7.10
N ARG A 7 16.16 28.91 -7.37
CA ARG A 7 14.73 29.22 -7.26
C ARG A 7 13.85 28.36 -8.19
N SER A 8 14.29 28.09 -9.41
CA SER A 8 13.59 27.17 -10.32
C SER A 8 13.50 25.75 -9.78
N ARG A 9 14.53 25.28 -9.09
CA ARG A 9 14.54 23.94 -8.44
C ARG A 9 13.61 23.89 -7.24
N LEU A 10 13.55 24.96 -6.45
CA LEU A 10 12.66 25.09 -5.30
C LEU A 10 11.16 25.07 -5.70
N ASN A 11 10.83 25.43 -6.91
CA ASN A 11 9.45 25.31 -7.45
C ASN A 11 9.01 23.85 -7.73
N LYS A 12 9.92 22.87 -7.54
CA LYS A 12 9.63 21.44 -7.77
C LYS A 12 9.28 20.67 -6.49
N PHE A 13 9.05 21.37 -5.38
CA PHE A 13 8.67 20.74 -4.11
C PHE A 13 7.37 19.93 -4.19
N ASP A 14 6.41 20.32 -5.05
CA ASP A 14 5.19 19.56 -5.28
C ASP A 14 5.46 18.14 -5.80
N LEU A 15 6.52 17.96 -6.63
CA LEU A 15 6.93 16.65 -7.09
C LEU A 15 7.59 15.83 -5.97
N LEU A 16 8.40 16.46 -5.13
CA LEU A 16 8.95 15.80 -3.94
C LEU A 16 7.85 15.34 -3.00
N GLU A 17 6.84 16.18 -2.78
CA GLU A 17 5.67 15.82 -1.95
C GLU A 17 4.91 14.63 -2.54
N ASN A 18 4.72 14.57 -3.86
CA ASN A 18 4.09 13.43 -4.50
C ASN A 18 4.84 12.12 -4.26
N TYR A 19 6.17 12.12 -4.37
CA TYR A 19 6.97 10.92 -4.07
C TYR A 19 6.87 10.50 -2.60
N LEU A 20 6.86 11.48 -1.68
CA LEU A 20 6.63 11.22 -0.25
C LEU A 20 5.26 10.59 -0.02
N ASP A 21 4.21 11.16 -0.59
CA ASP A 21 2.82 10.74 -0.41
C ASP A 21 2.56 9.33 -0.96
N ASN A 22 3.21 9.00 -2.08
CA ASN A 22 3.09 7.68 -2.71
C ASN A 22 3.99 6.62 -2.08
N GLY A 23 4.89 7.00 -1.18
CA GLY A 23 5.87 6.07 -0.61
C GLY A 23 6.97 5.65 -1.60
N GLU A 24 7.23 6.48 -2.61
CA GLU A 24 8.18 6.21 -3.69
C GLU A 24 9.60 6.65 -3.27
N LYS A 25 10.19 5.95 -2.29
CA LYS A 25 11.49 6.27 -1.69
C LYS A 25 12.62 6.39 -2.72
N GLY A 26 12.70 5.46 -3.67
CA GLY A 26 13.76 5.45 -4.68
C GLY A 26 13.71 6.68 -5.59
N GLU A 27 12.52 6.99 -6.06
CA GLU A 27 12.23 8.14 -6.92
C GLU A 27 12.45 9.46 -6.17
N PHE A 28 12.03 9.52 -4.90
CA PHE A 28 12.30 10.67 -4.04
C PHE A 28 13.80 10.94 -3.93
N VAL A 29 14.60 9.95 -3.53
CA VAL A 29 16.05 10.10 -3.33
C VAL A 29 16.74 10.49 -4.64
N ALA A 30 16.40 9.84 -5.75
CA ALA A 30 16.98 10.14 -7.05
C ALA A 30 16.68 11.59 -7.48
N PHE A 31 15.41 12.00 -7.36
CA PHE A 31 14.98 13.34 -7.75
C PHE A 31 15.50 14.42 -6.80
N PHE A 32 15.51 14.17 -5.49
CA PHE A 32 16.06 15.10 -4.50
C PHE A 32 17.55 15.35 -4.75
N ARG A 33 18.34 14.30 -5.00
CA ARG A 33 19.76 14.42 -5.34
C ARG A 33 19.96 15.14 -6.66
N GLU A 34 19.18 14.86 -7.70
CA GLU A 34 19.21 15.59 -8.96
C GLU A 34 18.99 17.11 -8.76
N LEU A 35 18.07 17.47 -7.86
CA LEU A 35 17.77 18.88 -7.60
C LEU A 35 18.88 19.60 -6.82
N PHE A 36 19.48 18.97 -5.82
CA PHE A 36 20.31 19.65 -4.84
C PHE A 36 21.77 19.21 -4.79
N THR A 37 22.16 18.09 -5.43
CA THR A 37 23.58 17.75 -5.63
C THR A 37 24.09 18.56 -6.80
N VAL A 38 24.57 19.74 -6.50
CA VAL A 38 25.23 20.64 -7.48
C VAL A 38 26.70 20.69 -7.12
N GLU A 39 27.58 20.69 -8.12
CA GLU A 39 28.93 21.21 -7.91
C GLU A 39 28.77 22.63 -7.34
N VAL A 40 29.22 22.83 -6.09
CA VAL A 40 29.11 24.11 -5.42
C VAL A 40 29.77 25.13 -6.36
N PRO A 41 29.00 26.09 -6.89
CA PRO A 41 29.58 27.08 -7.78
C PRO A 41 30.68 27.81 -7.01
N LEU A 42 31.64 28.41 -7.73
CA LEU A 42 32.67 29.28 -7.17
C LEU A 42 32.05 30.57 -6.64
N PHE A 43 31.15 30.43 -5.65
CA PHE A 43 30.62 31.56 -4.90
C PHE A 43 31.74 32.17 -4.05
N SER A 44 31.68 33.49 -3.82
CA SER A 44 32.39 34.06 -2.68
C SER A 44 31.88 33.42 -1.39
N GLU A 45 32.69 33.37 -0.34
CA GLU A 45 32.29 32.77 0.96
C GLU A 45 30.95 33.35 1.48
N GLU A 46 30.71 34.65 1.30
CA GLU A 46 29.47 35.32 1.73
C GLU A 46 28.26 34.88 0.88
N GLU A 47 28.40 34.83 -0.46
CA GLU A 47 27.33 34.41 -1.34
C GLU A 47 26.95 32.92 -1.14
N GLY A 48 27.95 32.08 -0.92
CA GLY A 48 27.76 30.67 -0.61
C GLY A 48 26.97 30.47 0.66
N ARG A 49 27.28 31.19 1.72
CA ARG A 49 26.58 31.15 3.01
C ARG A 49 25.12 31.63 2.91
N TRP A 50 24.86 32.68 2.12
CA TRP A 50 23.48 33.14 1.89
C TRP A 50 22.66 32.12 1.12
N CYS A 51 23.21 31.46 0.09
CA CYS A 51 22.53 30.40 -0.65
C CYS A 51 22.23 29.19 0.24
N GLU A 52 23.17 28.81 1.09
CA GLU A 52 23.00 27.72 2.06
C GLU A 52 21.87 28.00 3.04
N LEU A 53 21.82 29.19 3.62
CA LEU A 53 20.77 29.62 4.55
C LEU A 53 19.38 29.71 3.87
N GLU A 54 19.31 30.21 2.63
CA GLU A 54 18.05 30.25 1.87
C GLU A 54 17.54 28.83 1.58
N LEU A 55 18.41 27.93 1.11
CA LEU A 55 18.03 26.54 0.84
C LEU A 55 17.62 25.83 2.14
N PHE A 56 18.42 25.95 3.20
CA PHE A 56 18.08 25.37 4.50
C PHE A 56 16.70 25.83 4.97
N SER A 57 16.43 27.14 4.96
CA SER A 57 15.15 27.69 5.39
C SER A 57 13.96 27.10 4.61
N ARG A 58 14.12 26.92 3.31
CA ARG A 58 13.05 26.36 2.45
C ARG A 58 12.87 24.87 2.63
N LEU A 59 13.95 24.10 2.75
CA LEU A 59 13.89 22.66 3.02
C LEU A 59 13.28 22.40 4.40
N SER A 60 13.76 23.11 5.43
CA SER A 60 13.22 23.05 6.78
C SER A 60 11.71 23.38 6.80
N ALA A 61 11.29 24.46 6.17
CA ALA A 61 9.88 24.83 6.07
C ALA A 61 9.03 23.78 5.34
N PHE A 62 9.55 23.21 4.26
CA PHE A 62 8.88 22.15 3.51
C PHE A 62 8.66 20.91 4.38
N PHE A 63 9.71 20.37 4.99
CA PHE A 63 9.61 19.17 5.82
C PHE A 63 8.79 19.40 7.08
N LEU A 64 8.94 20.53 7.77
CA LEU A 64 8.11 20.90 8.92
C LEU A 64 6.62 20.97 8.55
N SER A 65 6.30 21.65 7.44
CA SER A 65 4.92 21.73 6.95
C SER A 65 4.37 20.35 6.60
N TYR A 66 5.16 19.51 5.94
CA TYR A 66 4.78 18.16 5.58
C TYR A 66 4.48 17.29 6.80
N ILE A 67 5.42 17.22 7.74
CA ILE A 67 5.32 16.45 8.99
C ILE A 67 4.10 16.89 9.80
N ASN A 68 3.90 18.22 9.97
CA ASN A 68 2.75 18.76 10.72
C ASN A 68 1.41 18.45 10.06
N ARG A 69 1.29 18.63 8.74
CA ARG A 69 0.04 18.33 8.02
C ARG A 69 -0.35 16.86 8.12
N ARG A 70 0.62 15.98 8.15
CA ARG A 70 0.42 14.52 8.23
C ARG A 70 0.40 14.00 9.67
N ARG A 71 0.63 14.88 10.69
CA ARG A 71 0.70 14.53 12.11
C ARG A 71 1.75 13.45 12.42
N LEU A 72 2.84 13.44 11.67
CA LEU A 72 3.86 12.38 11.76
C LEU A 72 4.76 12.52 12.99
N LEU A 73 4.71 13.66 13.73
CA LEU A 73 5.46 13.86 14.97
C LEU A 73 5.07 12.87 16.08
N GLU A 74 3.84 12.38 16.08
CA GLU A 74 3.34 11.40 17.06
C GLU A 74 3.69 9.95 16.66
N GLU A 75 3.94 9.73 15.39
CA GLU A 75 4.13 8.40 14.79
C GLU A 75 5.62 8.05 14.59
N LEU A 76 6.47 9.07 14.40
CA LEU A 76 7.89 8.88 14.16
C LEU A 76 8.67 9.12 15.45
N ASP A 77 9.68 8.28 15.69
CA ASP A 77 10.62 8.49 16.78
C ASP A 77 11.36 9.83 16.61
N SER A 78 11.47 10.61 17.68
CA SER A 78 12.19 11.90 17.69
C SER A 78 13.65 11.77 17.26
N SER A 79 14.28 10.61 17.49
CA SER A 79 15.63 10.32 16.99
C SER A 79 15.70 10.24 15.46
N THR A 80 14.62 9.88 14.80
CA THR A 80 14.51 9.80 13.34
C THR A 80 14.49 11.19 12.70
N ILE A 81 13.77 12.13 13.32
CA ILE A 81 13.58 13.48 12.78
C ILE A 81 14.80 14.36 13.08
N GLN A 82 15.52 14.12 14.18
CA GLN A 82 16.64 14.95 14.66
C GLN A 82 16.28 16.44 14.59
N ALA A 83 15.29 16.84 15.37
CA ALA A 83 14.68 18.17 15.32
C ALA A 83 15.70 19.33 15.37
N GLU A 84 16.81 19.17 16.06
CA GLU A 84 17.91 20.14 16.12
C GLU A 84 18.50 20.39 14.74
N LYS A 85 18.81 19.33 13.98
CA LYS A 85 19.31 19.44 12.60
C LYS A 85 18.28 20.04 11.64
N MET A 86 16.99 19.79 11.87
CA MET A 86 15.93 20.35 11.04
C MET A 86 15.69 21.83 11.30
N LEU A 87 15.98 22.33 12.51
CA LEU A 87 15.67 23.68 12.94
C LEU A 87 16.87 24.65 12.94
N SER A 88 18.11 24.13 12.94
CA SER A 88 19.32 24.94 13.01
C SER A 88 20.29 24.61 11.86
N PRO A 89 20.65 25.59 11.02
CA PRO A 89 21.65 25.39 9.98
C PRO A 89 23.05 25.12 10.55
N ASP A 90 23.35 25.59 11.77
CA ASP A 90 24.66 25.46 12.43
C ASP A 90 24.92 23.99 12.90
N GLU A 91 23.92 23.15 12.92
CA GLU A 91 24.03 21.71 13.18
C GLU A 91 24.57 20.89 11.98
N HIS A 92 24.87 21.55 10.86
CA HIS A 92 25.43 20.93 9.67
C HIS A 92 26.84 21.50 9.40
N ALA A 93 27.80 20.62 9.08
CA ALA A 93 29.16 21.04 8.72
C ALA A 93 29.26 21.67 7.32
N GLY A 94 28.13 21.95 6.68
CA GLY A 94 28.02 22.63 5.40
C GLY A 94 26.99 22.01 4.45
N TRP A 95 26.98 22.51 3.22
CA TRP A 95 26.00 22.17 2.17
C TRP A 95 25.72 20.66 2.02
N ASN A 96 26.76 19.85 1.89
CA ASN A 96 26.60 18.42 1.59
C ASN A 96 25.95 17.68 2.76
N GLU A 97 26.35 17.96 4.01
CA GLU A 97 25.74 17.34 5.19
C GLU A 97 24.27 17.73 5.34
N MET A 98 23.95 19.00 5.08
CA MET A 98 22.57 19.49 5.06
C MET A 98 21.72 18.76 4.01
N ILE A 99 22.22 18.63 2.78
CA ILE A 99 21.52 17.93 1.70
C ILE A 99 21.34 16.45 2.02
N ASP A 100 22.37 15.79 2.53
CA ASP A 100 22.29 14.39 2.94
C ASP A 100 21.26 14.19 4.06
N TYR A 101 21.23 15.06 5.07
CA TYR A 101 20.25 15.01 6.14
C TYR A 101 18.80 15.11 5.60
N PHE A 102 18.48 16.11 4.78
CA PHE A 102 17.12 16.26 4.23
C PHE A 102 16.76 15.16 3.25
N CYS A 103 17.73 14.63 2.52
CA CYS A 103 17.53 13.47 1.64
C CYS A 103 17.18 12.22 2.45
N GLU A 104 17.91 11.96 3.54
CA GLU A 104 17.65 10.83 4.43
C GLU A 104 16.31 10.97 5.16
N LEU A 105 16.00 12.16 5.68
CA LEU A 105 14.70 12.45 6.28
C LEU A 105 13.55 12.17 5.31
N GLY A 106 13.65 12.67 4.08
CA GLY A 106 12.63 12.40 3.06
C GLY A 106 12.53 10.92 2.69
N ALA A 107 13.66 10.21 2.61
CA ALA A 107 13.68 8.77 2.35
C ALA A 107 12.96 7.98 3.45
N VAL A 108 13.14 8.35 4.72
CA VAL A 108 12.44 7.74 5.86
C VAL A 108 10.94 8.04 5.81
N LEU A 109 10.56 9.29 5.51
CA LEU A 109 9.14 9.68 5.39
C LEU A 109 8.44 8.93 4.25
N ALA A 110 9.09 8.81 3.09
CA ALA A 110 8.56 8.04 1.97
C ALA A 110 8.39 6.55 2.33
N ASP A 111 9.38 5.96 2.98
CA ASP A 111 9.34 4.56 3.41
C ASP A 111 8.19 4.31 4.39
N TYR A 112 8.03 5.19 5.38
CA TYR A 112 6.93 5.15 6.33
C TYR A 112 5.56 5.21 5.63
N ASN A 113 5.36 6.16 4.72
CA ASN A 113 4.10 6.28 3.98
C ASN A 113 3.82 5.06 3.10
N GLY A 114 4.85 4.53 2.45
CA GLY A 114 4.74 3.30 1.66
C GLY A 114 4.29 2.10 2.50
N GLN A 115 4.86 1.93 3.69
CA GLN A 115 4.45 0.87 4.63
C GLN A 115 3.02 1.06 5.10
N GLN A 116 2.62 2.28 5.50
CA GLN A 116 1.26 2.59 5.89
C GLN A 116 0.24 2.28 4.79
N GLN A 117 0.58 2.56 3.53
CA GLN A 117 -0.29 2.26 2.40
C GLN A 117 -0.44 0.76 2.16
N ILE A 118 0.63 -0.01 2.33
CA ILE A 118 0.61 -1.48 2.25
C ILE A 118 -0.27 -2.05 3.37
N GLU A 119 -0.09 -1.60 4.62
CA GLU A 119 -0.88 -2.04 5.76
C GLU A 119 -2.38 -1.77 5.57
N ARG A 120 -2.75 -0.54 5.19
CA ARG A 120 -4.14 -0.19 4.87
C ARG A 120 -4.74 -1.07 3.77
N THR A 121 -3.92 -1.42 2.77
CA THR A 121 -4.36 -2.32 1.70
C THR A 121 -4.56 -3.74 2.21
N HIS A 122 -3.69 -4.24 3.09
CA HIS A 122 -3.86 -5.55 3.73
C HIS A 122 -5.11 -5.61 4.60
N GLU A 123 -5.35 -4.59 5.43
CA GLU A 123 -6.57 -4.48 6.25
C GLU A 123 -7.83 -4.47 5.39
N MET A 124 -7.81 -3.73 4.29
CA MET A 124 -8.91 -3.70 3.33
C MET A 124 -9.17 -5.09 2.73
N ILE A 125 -8.12 -5.82 2.32
CA ILE A 125 -8.26 -7.19 1.80
C ILE A 125 -8.78 -8.14 2.88
N ALA A 126 -8.29 -8.04 4.12
CA ALA A 126 -8.79 -8.82 5.24
C ALA A 126 -10.30 -8.60 5.46
N LYS A 127 -10.73 -7.34 5.48
CA LYS A 127 -12.16 -6.97 5.59
C LYS A 127 -13.01 -7.59 4.47
N VAL A 128 -12.50 -7.63 3.23
CA VAL A 128 -13.18 -8.29 2.11
C VAL A 128 -13.25 -9.79 2.32
N HIS A 129 -12.19 -10.42 2.80
CA HIS A 129 -12.18 -11.86 3.10
C HIS A 129 -13.17 -12.20 4.20
N ASP A 130 -13.22 -11.44 5.29
CA ASP A 130 -14.18 -11.65 6.38
C ASP A 130 -15.62 -11.53 5.89
N TYR A 131 -15.90 -10.53 5.06
CA TYR A 131 -17.21 -10.38 4.43
C TYR A 131 -17.57 -11.60 3.56
N ILE A 132 -16.63 -12.08 2.73
CA ILE A 132 -16.84 -13.28 1.91
C ILE A 132 -17.16 -14.50 2.80
N HIS A 133 -16.40 -14.69 3.88
CA HIS A 133 -16.64 -15.82 4.80
C HIS A 133 -18.01 -15.74 5.49
N GLN A 134 -18.40 -14.56 5.93
CA GLN A 134 -19.67 -14.32 6.61
C GLN A 134 -20.89 -14.51 5.68
N PHE A 135 -20.81 -14.00 4.45
CA PHE A 135 -21.90 -13.95 3.48
C PHE A 135 -21.71 -14.91 2.30
N LEU A 136 -21.02 -16.04 2.51
CA LEU A 136 -20.68 -16.98 1.47
C LEU A 136 -21.89 -17.57 0.73
N HIS A 137 -23.03 -17.63 1.42
CA HIS A 137 -24.31 -18.11 0.91
C HIS A 137 -25.05 -17.10 0.01
N GLU A 138 -24.61 -15.84 0.03
CA GLU A 138 -25.19 -14.79 -0.79
C GLU A 138 -24.54 -14.67 -2.17
N GLU A 139 -25.14 -13.84 -3.02
CA GLU A 139 -24.50 -13.41 -4.26
C GLU A 139 -23.34 -12.47 -3.96
N LEU A 140 -22.12 -12.94 -4.25
CA LEU A 140 -20.88 -12.19 -4.08
C LEU A 140 -20.37 -11.72 -5.46
N SER A 141 -20.73 -10.51 -5.86
CA SER A 141 -20.25 -9.89 -7.09
C SER A 141 -19.03 -9.01 -6.86
N LEU A 142 -18.22 -8.81 -7.90
CA LEU A 142 -17.10 -7.87 -7.86
C LEU A 142 -17.57 -6.46 -7.49
N THR A 143 -18.71 -6.02 -8.01
CA THR A 143 -19.28 -4.70 -7.73
C THR A 143 -19.61 -4.54 -6.26
N LYS A 144 -20.35 -5.50 -5.68
CA LYS A 144 -20.70 -5.47 -4.25
C LYS A 144 -19.48 -5.41 -3.33
N LEU A 145 -18.43 -6.18 -3.66
CA LEU A 145 -17.21 -6.20 -2.84
C LEU A 145 -16.32 -4.97 -3.05
N ALA A 146 -16.33 -4.37 -4.24
CA ALA A 146 -15.64 -3.11 -4.50
C ALA A 146 -16.33 -1.93 -3.76
N GLU A 147 -17.67 -1.91 -3.72
CA GLU A 147 -18.46 -0.93 -2.95
C GLU A 147 -18.16 -1.01 -1.44
N LEU A 148 -17.98 -2.22 -0.88
CA LEU A 148 -17.62 -2.43 0.52
C LEU A 148 -16.34 -1.69 0.93
N VAL A 149 -15.42 -1.52 -0.01
CA VAL A 149 -14.12 -0.87 0.20
C VAL A 149 -13.99 0.48 -0.52
N TYR A 150 -15.10 1.03 -1.02
CA TYR A 150 -15.20 2.33 -1.69
C TYR A 150 -14.28 2.48 -2.91
N LEU A 151 -14.08 1.39 -3.67
CA LEU A 151 -13.26 1.39 -4.87
C LEU A 151 -14.10 1.10 -6.12
N SER A 152 -13.62 1.56 -7.29
CA SER A 152 -14.22 1.14 -8.55
C SER A 152 -13.93 -0.34 -8.83
N PRO A 153 -14.88 -1.12 -9.38
CA PRO A 153 -14.69 -2.54 -9.61
C PRO A 153 -13.45 -2.89 -10.46
N PRO A 154 -13.11 -2.16 -11.55
CA PRO A 154 -11.90 -2.45 -12.32
C PRO A 154 -10.61 -2.22 -11.52
N TYR A 155 -10.56 -1.16 -10.71
CA TYR A 155 -9.40 -0.87 -9.87
C TYR A 155 -9.25 -1.93 -8.76
N PHE A 156 -10.34 -2.22 -8.05
CA PHE A 156 -10.36 -3.24 -7.00
C PHE A 156 -9.93 -4.62 -7.51
N SER A 157 -10.40 -5.02 -8.69
CA SER A 157 -10.02 -6.32 -9.30
C SER A 157 -8.52 -6.43 -9.55
N ARG A 158 -7.89 -5.36 -10.05
CA ARG A 158 -6.43 -5.32 -10.28
C ARG A 158 -5.66 -5.33 -8.97
N LEU A 159 -6.03 -4.46 -8.03
CA LEU A 159 -5.41 -4.35 -6.71
C LEU A 159 -5.49 -5.66 -5.95
N TYR A 160 -6.68 -6.28 -5.90
CA TYR A 160 -6.89 -7.57 -5.25
C TYR A 160 -5.97 -8.66 -5.83
N LYS A 161 -5.89 -8.75 -7.17
CA LYS A 161 -5.00 -9.71 -7.83
C LYS A 161 -3.51 -9.43 -7.55
N GLN A 162 -3.11 -8.17 -7.53
CA GLN A 162 -1.74 -7.75 -7.21
C GLN A 162 -1.37 -8.17 -5.78
N MET A 163 -2.24 -7.90 -4.81
CA MET A 163 -1.99 -8.16 -3.39
C MET A 163 -2.08 -9.63 -3.00
N THR A 164 -3.00 -10.40 -3.63
CA THR A 164 -3.26 -11.80 -3.23
C THR A 164 -2.69 -12.85 -4.20
N GLY A 165 -2.18 -12.43 -5.34
CA GLY A 165 -1.70 -13.31 -6.41
C GLY A 165 -2.81 -14.04 -7.18
N GLN A 166 -4.10 -13.87 -6.81
CA GLN A 166 -5.23 -14.58 -7.42
C GLN A 166 -6.43 -13.65 -7.66
N GLY A 167 -7.28 -14.00 -8.63
CA GLY A 167 -8.51 -13.24 -8.88
C GLY A 167 -9.56 -13.50 -7.80
N LEU A 168 -10.35 -12.45 -7.48
CA LEU A 168 -11.40 -12.46 -6.47
C LEU A 168 -12.40 -13.62 -6.63
N LEU A 169 -12.90 -13.84 -7.85
CA LEU A 169 -13.84 -14.94 -8.13
C LEU A 169 -13.20 -16.33 -7.89
N SER A 170 -11.90 -16.45 -8.16
CA SER A 170 -11.17 -17.70 -7.86
C SER A 170 -11.09 -17.95 -6.35
N TYR A 171 -10.87 -16.89 -5.56
CA TYR A 171 -10.87 -16.96 -4.10
C TYR A 171 -12.26 -17.35 -3.56
N ILE A 172 -13.32 -16.68 -3.99
CA ILE A 172 -14.72 -17.00 -3.58
C ILE A 172 -15.03 -18.47 -3.88
N ASN A 173 -14.75 -18.92 -5.10
CA ASN A 173 -15.00 -20.31 -5.49
C ASN A 173 -14.16 -21.31 -4.66
N LYS A 174 -12.90 -20.99 -4.36
CA LYS A 174 -12.05 -21.81 -3.49
C LYS A 174 -12.66 -21.91 -2.08
N THR A 175 -13.09 -20.82 -1.53
CA THR A 175 -13.71 -20.75 -0.18
C THR A 175 -15.03 -21.54 -0.15
N ARG A 176 -15.87 -21.42 -1.17
CA ARG A 176 -17.11 -22.19 -1.32
C ARG A 176 -16.84 -23.70 -1.36
N ILE A 177 -15.86 -24.12 -2.17
CA ILE A 177 -15.50 -25.55 -2.27
C ILE A 177 -14.91 -26.06 -0.94
N ASN A 178 -14.11 -25.28 -0.23
CA ASN A 178 -13.58 -25.68 1.07
C ASN A 178 -14.70 -25.87 2.11
N LYS A 179 -15.70 -24.97 2.16
CA LYS A 179 -16.88 -25.11 3.01
C LYS A 179 -17.70 -26.35 2.61
N ALA A 180 -17.88 -26.58 1.30
CA ALA A 180 -18.56 -27.77 0.81
C ALA A 180 -17.87 -29.07 1.24
N LYS A 181 -16.53 -29.15 1.15
CA LYS A 181 -15.76 -30.30 1.64
C LYS A 181 -16.00 -30.58 3.10
N LEU A 182 -16.06 -29.53 3.92
CA LEU A 182 -16.37 -29.68 5.35
C LEU A 182 -17.77 -30.23 5.55
N LEU A 183 -18.79 -29.63 4.92
CA LEU A 183 -20.19 -30.06 5.05
C LEU A 183 -20.41 -31.48 4.54
N LEU A 184 -19.75 -31.89 3.45
CA LEU A 184 -19.82 -33.25 2.93
C LEU A 184 -19.26 -34.29 3.91
N LYS A 185 -18.25 -33.93 4.70
CA LYS A 185 -17.64 -34.82 5.72
C LYS A 185 -18.41 -34.87 7.02
N THR A 186 -18.99 -33.74 7.43
CA THR A 186 -19.54 -33.57 8.78
C THR A 186 -21.04 -33.68 8.84
N THR A 187 -21.75 -33.70 7.72
CA THR A 187 -23.20 -33.74 7.65
C THR A 187 -23.74 -34.72 6.62
N ASP A 188 -25.00 -35.15 6.82
CA ASP A 188 -25.74 -35.99 5.82
C ASP A 188 -26.64 -35.15 4.91
N ARG A 189 -26.44 -33.82 4.85
CA ARG A 189 -27.24 -32.91 4.02
C ARG A 189 -27.16 -33.33 2.54
N LYS A 190 -28.28 -33.14 1.83
CA LYS A 190 -28.34 -33.41 0.40
C LYS A 190 -27.41 -32.49 -0.40
N ILE A 191 -26.92 -32.96 -1.53
CA ILE A 191 -25.96 -32.21 -2.37
C ILE A 191 -26.51 -30.85 -2.79
N HIS A 192 -27.82 -30.73 -3.08
CA HIS A 192 -28.43 -29.46 -3.45
C HIS A 192 -28.56 -28.50 -2.25
N GLU A 193 -28.76 -29.01 -1.03
CA GLU A 193 -28.79 -28.21 0.19
C GLU A 193 -27.40 -27.61 0.47
N ILE A 194 -26.34 -28.42 0.30
CA ILE A 194 -24.96 -27.93 0.42
C ILE A 194 -24.66 -26.87 -0.65
N ALA A 195 -25.10 -27.09 -1.89
CA ALA A 195 -24.94 -26.13 -2.97
C ALA A 195 -25.56 -24.76 -2.58
N SER A 196 -26.80 -24.77 -2.11
CA SER A 196 -27.50 -23.56 -1.65
C SER A 196 -26.79 -22.89 -0.48
N GLU A 197 -26.34 -23.67 0.52
CA GLU A 197 -25.65 -23.12 1.70
C GLU A 197 -24.32 -22.44 1.38
N ILE A 198 -23.64 -22.86 0.32
CA ILE A 198 -22.41 -22.21 -0.13
C ILE A 198 -22.65 -21.13 -1.19
N GLY A 199 -23.90 -20.74 -1.46
CA GLY A 199 -24.26 -19.67 -2.41
C GLY A 199 -24.18 -20.07 -3.88
N LEU A 200 -24.43 -21.37 -4.18
CA LEU A 200 -24.55 -21.87 -5.55
C LEU A 200 -25.96 -22.42 -5.77
N GLU A 201 -26.80 -21.64 -6.46
CA GLU A 201 -28.19 -21.99 -6.70
C GLU A 201 -28.35 -23.27 -7.58
N SER A 202 -27.38 -23.55 -8.44
CA SER A 202 -27.43 -24.69 -9.37
C SER A 202 -26.59 -25.89 -8.88
N ALA A 203 -27.23 -26.94 -8.42
CA ALA A 203 -26.56 -28.17 -8.03
C ALA A 203 -25.73 -28.82 -9.20
N PRO A 204 -26.14 -28.78 -10.46
CA PRO A 204 -25.30 -29.22 -11.59
C PRO A 204 -24.06 -28.33 -11.74
N TYR A 205 -24.18 -27.01 -11.56
CA TYR A 205 -23.00 -26.12 -11.60
C TYR A 205 -22.06 -26.40 -10.43
N PHE A 206 -22.60 -26.56 -9.22
CA PHE A 206 -21.80 -26.97 -8.06
C PHE A 206 -21.04 -28.27 -8.32
N THR A 207 -21.68 -29.30 -8.82
CA THR A 207 -21.05 -30.60 -9.11
C THR A 207 -19.90 -30.47 -10.10
N ARG A 208 -20.07 -29.67 -11.18
CA ARG A 208 -19.00 -29.41 -12.15
C ARG A 208 -17.85 -28.64 -11.55
N LEU A 209 -18.16 -27.58 -10.77
CA LEU A 209 -17.14 -26.74 -10.10
C LEU A 209 -16.35 -27.55 -9.07
N PHE A 210 -17.05 -28.37 -8.28
CA PHE A 210 -16.45 -29.22 -7.25
C PHE A 210 -15.52 -30.26 -7.90
N ARG A 211 -15.99 -30.95 -8.95
CA ARG A 211 -15.15 -31.92 -9.67
C ARG A 211 -13.94 -31.28 -10.34
N LYS A 212 -14.10 -30.10 -10.93
CA LYS A 212 -12.99 -29.34 -11.51
C LYS A 212 -11.90 -28.99 -10.47
N ARG A 213 -12.29 -28.75 -9.23
CA ARG A 213 -11.38 -28.33 -8.14
C ARG A 213 -10.81 -29.47 -7.31
N THR A 214 -11.49 -30.61 -7.26
CA THR A 214 -11.13 -31.73 -6.37
C THR A 214 -10.81 -33.04 -7.10
N GLY A 215 -11.18 -33.16 -8.35
CA GLY A 215 -11.11 -34.42 -9.13
C GLY A 215 -12.30 -35.33 -8.91
N PHE A 216 -13.11 -35.13 -7.88
CA PHE A 216 -14.24 -35.99 -7.50
C PHE A 216 -15.58 -35.25 -7.60
N THR A 217 -16.67 -35.94 -7.85
CA THR A 217 -18.01 -35.39 -7.61
C THR A 217 -18.24 -35.23 -6.12
N PRO A 218 -19.18 -34.34 -5.67
CA PRO A 218 -19.52 -34.21 -4.26
C PRO A 218 -19.93 -35.51 -3.59
N GLN A 219 -20.65 -36.40 -4.31
CA GLN A 219 -21.07 -37.73 -3.80
C GLN A 219 -19.86 -38.67 -3.62
N GLU A 220 -19.04 -38.84 -4.64
CA GLU A 220 -17.81 -39.62 -4.55
C GLU A 220 -16.90 -39.16 -3.42
N TYR A 221 -16.78 -37.83 -3.22
CA TYR A 221 -15.99 -37.24 -2.13
C TYR A 221 -16.56 -37.59 -0.75
N ARG A 222 -17.90 -37.58 -0.60
CA ARG A 222 -18.59 -37.96 0.64
C ARG A 222 -18.34 -39.44 0.94
N ASP A 223 -18.53 -40.30 -0.05
CA ASP A 223 -18.43 -41.76 0.10
C ASP A 223 -17.01 -42.17 0.48
N SER A 224 -16.00 -41.56 -0.17
CA SER A 224 -14.60 -41.79 0.16
C SER A 224 -14.21 -41.32 1.56
N SER A 225 -14.86 -40.24 2.08
CA SER A 225 -14.56 -39.70 3.39
C SER A 225 -15.23 -40.43 4.56
N LYS A 226 -16.25 -41.24 4.30
CA LYS A 226 -16.93 -42.08 5.30
C LYS A 226 -16.35 -43.49 5.42
N SER A 227 -15.43 -43.86 4.51
CA SER A 227 -14.79 -45.17 4.48
C SER A 227 -13.52 -45.26 5.34
N TRP A 228 -13.24 -44.28 6.15
CA TRP A 228 -12.16 -44.18 7.15
C TRP A 228 -12.76 -43.90 8.52
#